data_7cf9d5999993757f1b14e361bbb39c53
#
_entry.id   7cf9d5999993757f1b14e361bbb39c53
#
_cell.length_a   1.000
_cell.length_b   1.000
_cell.length_c   1.000
_cell.angle_alpha   90.00
_cell.angle_beta   90.00
_cell.angle_gamma   90.00
#
_symmetry.space_group_name_H-M   'P 1'
#
loop_
_entity.id
_entity.type
_entity.pdbx_description
1 polymer ?
#
loop_
_entity_poly.entity_id
_entity_poly.type
_entity_poly.pdbx_seq_one_letter_code
_entity_poly.pdbx_strand_id
1 'polypeptide(L)'
;EEKIWYIPAERMKAGKAHRVPLTEQMLEVLRQQVGKHDKWIFLNSWRTGPIPGNAMARVLDQLQVDGVVPHGFRSTFRTWAAEETDHQREVCEMALAHTLNSKVEAAYNRGDLLDKRRALMKDWGDFLVANAPQVKGEVSDLVSELAPDAGSDLAKVQPAA
;
A
#
# COMPACT_ATOMS: atom_id res chain seq x y z
N GLU A 1 -17.11 11.89 6.71
CA GLU A 1 -16.02 11.01 7.21
C GLU A 1 -14.69 11.44 6.60
N GLU A 2 -13.62 11.46 7.41
CA GLU A 2 -12.34 12.10 7.02
C GLU A 2 -11.52 11.30 5.99
N LYS A 3 -11.88 10.07 5.64
CA LYS A 3 -11.14 9.19 4.71
C LYS A 3 -9.62 9.19 4.98
N ILE A 4 -9.24 8.85 6.22
CA ILE A 4 -7.85 8.82 6.69
C ILE A 4 -7.54 7.44 7.29
N TRP A 5 -6.39 6.90 6.92
CA TRP A 5 -5.78 5.81 7.66
C TRP A 5 -4.78 6.39 8.67
N TYR A 6 -5.06 6.20 9.94
CA TYR A 6 -4.18 6.61 11.03
C TYR A 6 -3.24 5.48 11.43
N ILE A 7 -1.95 5.74 11.36
CA ILE A 7 -0.89 4.82 11.78
C ILE A 7 -0.29 5.37 13.08
N PRO A 8 -0.46 4.69 14.22
CA PRO A 8 0.02 5.19 15.51
C PRO A 8 1.56 5.16 15.58
N ALA A 9 2.11 5.97 16.48
CA ALA A 9 3.56 6.20 16.60
C ALA A 9 4.36 4.92 16.85
N GLU A 10 3.79 3.97 17.61
CA GLU A 10 4.42 2.70 17.95
C GLU A 10 4.65 1.80 16.73
N ARG A 11 3.91 2.03 15.66
CA ARG A 11 4.04 1.29 14.39
C ARG A 11 4.93 2.00 13.37
N MET A 12 5.42 3.19 13.70
CA MET A 12 6.25 4.00 12.81
C MET A 12 7.72 3.97 13.25
N LYS A 13 8.63 3.72 12.29
CA LYS A 13 10.08 3.69 12.57
C LYS A 13 10.59 5.01 13.19
N ALA A 14 9.99 6.14 12.83
CA ALA A 14 10.37 7.46 13.34
C ALA A 14 9.72 7.80 14.69
N GLY A 15 8.89 6.90 15.28
CA GLY A 15 8.18 7.14 16.53
C GLY A 15 7.19 8.30 16.49
N LYS A 16 6.71 8.68 15.30
CA LYS A 16 5.70 9.72 15.09
C LYS A 16 4.51 9.13 14.37
N ALA A 17 3.30 9.41 14.85
CA ALA A 17 2.07 8.99 14.19
C ALA A 17 2.01 9.54 12.75
N HIS A 18 1.42 8.78 11.84
CA HIS A 18 1.29 9.16 10.45
C HIS A 18 -0.15 9.01 9.98
N ARG A 19 -0.66 10.02 9.28
CA ARG A 19 -1.98 10.03 8.68
C ARG A 19 -1.85 9.86 7.17
N VAL A 20 -2.49 8.86 6.60
CA VAL A 20 -2.50 8.63 5.15
C VAL A 20 -3.87 9.00 4.61
N PRO A 21 -3.97 10.01 3.71
CA PRO A 21 -5.21 10.30 3.01
C PRO A 21 -5.60 9.11 2.13
N LEU A 22 -6.84 8.64 2.25
CA LEU A 22 -7.35 7.55 1.43
C LEU A 22 -8.04 8.11 0.18
N THR A 23 -7.60 7.68 -0.98
CA THR A 23 -8.23 7.98 -2.27
C THR A 23 -9.46 7.09 -2.50
N GLU A 24 -10.29 7.40 -3.49
CA GLU A 24 -11.44 6.55 -3.83
C GLU A 24 -11.00 5.15 -4.28
N GLN A 25 -9.88 5.05 -5.02
CA GLN A 25 -9.31 3.78 -5.44
C GLN A 25 -8.88 2.92 -4.24
N MET A 26 -8.25 3.53 -3.23
CA MET A 26 -7.90 2.84 -1.98
C MET A 26 -9.14 2.40 -1.21
N LEU A 27 -10.16 3.26 -1.15
CA LEU A 27 -11.43 2.96 -0.47
C LEU A 27 -12.17 1.80 -1.15
N GLU A 28 -12.12 1.73 -2.48
CA GLU A 28 -12.71 0.62 -3.23
C GLU A 28 -12.07 -0.72 -2.84
N VAL A 29 -10.74 -0.79 -2.81
CA VAL A 29 -10.01 -1.97 -2.35
C VAL A 29 -10.36 -2.32 -0.90
N LEU A 30 -10.45 -1.32 -0.02
CA LEU A 30 -10.79 -1.55 1.39
C LEU A 30 -12.23 -2.03 1.57
N ARG A 31 -13.21 -1.49 0.83
CA ARG A 31 -14.62 -1.92 0.87
C ARG A 31 -14.78 -3.40 0.55
N GLN A 32 -13.99 -3.92 -0.40
CA GLN A 32 -13.99 -5.34 -0.75
C GLN A 32 -13.52 -6.25 0.40
N GLN A 33 -12.85 -5.70 1.42
CA GLN A 33 -12.37 -6.46 2.57
C GLN A 33 -13.32 -6.40 3.78
N VAL A 34 -14.31 -5.52 3.77
CA VAL A 34 -15.25 -5.35 4.89
C VAL A 34 -15.99 -6.66 5.17
N GLY A 35 -16.08 -7.03 6.44
CA GLY A 35 -16.80 -8.22 6.89
C GLY A 35 -16.06 -9.56 6.69
N LYS A 36 -14.84 -9.56 6.11
CA LYS A 36 -14.08 -10.81 5.92
C LYS A 36 -13.42 -11.31 7.20
N HIS A 37 -13.08 -10.40 8.13
CA HIS A 37 -12.47 -10.74 9.41
C HIS A 37 -12.58 -9.56 10.40
N ASP A 38 -12.71 -9.86 11.70
CA ASP A 38 -12.93 -8.83 12.74
C ASP A 38 -11.69 -7.99 13.06
N LYS A 39 -10.50 -8.54 12.83
CA LYS A 39 -9.23 -7.92 13.27
C LYS A 39 -8.34 -7.48 12.10
N TRP A 40 -8.34 -8.20 10.99
CA TRP A 40 -7.40 -8.02 9.90
C TRP A 40 -8.11 -7.60 8.62
N ILE A 41 -7.57 -6.59 7.92
CA ILE A 41 -8.11 -6.12 6.64
C ILE A 41 -7.69 -7.08 5.52
N PHE A 42 -6.39 -7.34 5.40
CA PHE A 42 -5.84 -8.24 4.40
C PHE A 42 -5.44 -9.57 5.05
N LEU A 43 -5.98 -10.65 4.54
CA LEU A 43 -5.87 -11.97 5.12
C LEU A 43 -4.89 -12.85 4.33
N ASN A 44 -4.28 -13.81 5.03
CA ASN A 44 -3.61 -14.93 4.39
C ASN A 44 -4.64 -15.82 3.65
N SER A 45 -4.16 -16.75 2.83
CA SER A 45 -5.00 -17.64 2.01
C SER A 45 -5.95 -18.49 2.86
N TRP A 46 -5.59 -18.84 4.09
CA TRP A 46 -6.44 -19.63 4.99
C TRP A 46 -7.43 -18.78 5.82
N ARG A 47 -7.39 -17.47 5.68
CA ARG A 47 -8.22 -16.49 6.43
C ARG A 47 -8.08 -16.60 7.96
N THR A 48 -6.97 -17.13 8.45
CA THR A 48 -6.68 -17.33 9.88
C THR A 48 -5.81 -16.24 10.49
N GLY A 49 -5.30 -15.34 9.67
CA GLY A 49 -4.40 -14.27 10.10
C GLY A 49 -4.11 -13.26 9.00
N PRO A 50 -3.23 -12.31 9.27
CA PRO A 50 -2.88 -11.27 8.30
C PRO A 50 -2.10 -11.84 7.12
N ILE A 51 -2.13 -11.10 6.01
CA ILE A 51 -1.28 -11.36 4.86
C ILE A 51 0.20 -11.42 5.27
N PRO A 52 0.99 -12.39 4.80
CA PRO A 52 2.41 -12.48 5.10
C PRO A 52 3.20 -11.25 4.60
N GLY A 53 4.26 -10.87 5.31
CA GLY A 53 5.07 -9.70 4.96
C GLY A 53 5.75 -9.78 3.59
N ASN A 54 5.95 -10.98 3.04
CA ASN A 54 6.53 -11.20 1.72
C ASN A 54 5.48 -11.40 0.60
N ALA A 55 4.19 -11.24 0.89
CA ALA A 55 3.12 -11.51 -0.08
C ALA A 55 3.26 -10.68 -1.35
N MET A 56 3.59 -9.39 -1.24
CA MET A 56 3.78 -8.51 -2.41
C MET A 56 4.96 -8.98 -3.29
N ALA A 57 6.07 -9.40 -2.69
CA ALA A 57 7.20 -9.93 -3.44
C ALA A 57 6.80 -11.21 -4.19
N ARG A 58 6.08 -12.12 -3.54
CA ARG A 58 5.57 -13.34 -4.18
C ARG A 58 4.63 -13.05 -5.36
N VAL A 59 3.80 -12.03 -5.25
CA VAL A 59 2.94 -11.61 -6.38
C VAL A 59 3.78 -11.12 -7.55
N LEU A 60 4.82 -10.32 -7.31
CA LEU A 60 5.73 -9.87 -8.36
C LEU A 60 6.45 -11.05 -9.03
N ASP A 61 6.91 -12.03 -8.25
CA ASP A 61 7.54 -13.25 -8.76
C ASP A 61 6.54 -14.05 -9.65
N GLN A 62 5.30 -14.20 -9.21
CA GLN A 62 4.25 -14.89 -9.97
C GLN A 62 3.90 -14.17 -11.29
N LEU A 63 3.91 -12.83 -11.26
CA LEU A 63 3.70 -12.01 -12.46
C LEU A 63 4.93 -11.96 -13.37
N GLN A 64 6.02 -12.63 -13.00
CA GLN A 64 7.29 -12.66 -13.76
C GLN A 64 7.83 -11.24 -14.07
N VAL A 65 7.67 -10.32 -13.12
CA VAL A 65 8.15 -8.93 -13.25
C VAL A 65 9.57 -8.85 -12.69
N ASP A 66 10.56 -9.03 -13.56
CA ASP A 66 11.97 -9.03 -13.16
C ASP A 66 12.45 -7.63 -12.74
N GLY A 67 13.35 -7.61 -11.75
CA GLY A 67 14.02 -6.39 -11.30
C GLY A 67 13.14 -5.45 -10.46
N VAL A 68 11.88 -5.78 -10.21
CA VAL A 68 10.96 -4.98 -9.41
C VAL A 68 10.84 -5.55 -8.00
N VAL A 69 10.97 -4.68 -7.01
CA VAL A 69 10.79 -5.03 -5.59
C VAL A 69 9.72 -4.13 -4.97
N PRO A 70 8.97 -4.61 -3.95
CA PRO A 70 7.91 -3.80 -3.33
C PRO A 70 8.39 -2.43 -2.84
N HIS A 71 9.62 -2.32 -2.36
CA HIS A 71 10.20 -1.05 -1.94
C HIS A 71 10.40 -0.06 -3.09
N GLY A 72 10.61 -0.55 -4.31
CA GLY A 72 10.78 0.25 -5.52
C GLY A 72 9.58 1.12 -5.84
N PHE A 73 8.37 0.71 -5.46
CA PHE A 73 7.16 1.53 -5.64
C PHE A 73 7.23 2.88 -4.93
N ARG A 74 7.98 2.99 -3.83
CA ARG A 74 8.23 4.29 -3.17
C ARG A 74 9.06 5.21 -4.04
N SER A 75 10.07 4.67 -4.70
CA SER A 75 10.91 5.41 -5.64
C SER A 75 10.11 5.84 -6.87
N THR A 76 9.29 4.94 -7.43
CA THR A 76 8.39 5.25 -8.55
C THR A 76 7.46 6.43 -8.21
N PHE A 77 6.78 6.36 -7.06
CA PHE A 77 5.95 7.48 -6.59
C PHE A 77 6.75 8.78 -6.47
N ARG A 78 7.95 8.73 -5.91
CA ARG A 78 8.77 9.92 -5.70
C ARG A 78 9.27 10.53 -7.01
N THR A 79 9.68 9.69 -7.97
CA THR A 79 10.10 10.10 -9.31
C THR A 79 8.93 10.72 -10.06
N TRP A 80 7.80 10.03 -10.12
CA TRP A 80 6.58 10.56 -10.72
C TRP A 80 6.19 11.92 -10.13
N ALA A 81 6.17 12.05 -8.82
CA ALA A 81 5.81 13.30 -8.16
C ALA A 81 6.78 14.46 -8.50
N ALA A 82 8.05 14.15 -8.77
CA ALA A 82 9.06 15.13 -9.10
C ALA A 82 9.06 15.52 -10.60
N GLU A 83 8.72 14.60 -11.48
CA GLU A 83 8.86 14.77 -12.92
C GLU A 83 7.53 15.11 -13.60
N GLU A 84 6.42 14.65 -13.05
CA GLU A 84 5.09 14.76 -13.68
C GLU A 84 4.14 15.72 -12.92
N THR A 85 4.60 16.33 -11.81
CA THR A 85 3.72 17.19 -11.00
C THR A 85 4.42 18.42 -10.45
N ASP A 86 3.62 19.46 -10.11
CA ASP A 86 4.09 20.67 -9.42
C ASP A 86 3.97 20.58 -7.89
N HIS A 87 3.75 19.38 -7.32
CA HIS A 87 3.66 19.21 -5.88
C HIS A 87 4.99 19.52 -5.19
N GLN A 88 4.92 20.30 -4.11
CA GLN A 88 6.09 20.67 -3.33
C GLN A 88 6.82 19.43 -2.79
N ARG A 89 8.15 19.43 -2.86
CA ARG A 89 9.00 18.35 -2.38
C ARG A 89 8.65 17.90 -0.95
N GLU A 90 8.41 18.85 -0.06
CA GLU A 90 8.08 18.58 1.34
C GLU A 90 6.78 17.76 1.48
N VAL A 91 5.79 18.02 0.62
CA VAL A 91 4.53 17.28 0.58
C VAL A 91 4.78 15.82 0.18
N CYS A 92 5.63 15.61 -0.83
CA CYS A 92 6.00 14.29 -1.32
C CYS A 92 6.79 13.49 -0.26
N GLU A 93 7.77 14.12 0.39
CA GLU A 93 8.55 13.49 1.46
C GLU A 93 7.66 13.13 2.66
N MET A 94 6.74 14.02 3.05
CA MET A 94 5.79 13.74 4.13
C MET A 94 4.77 12.66 3.76
N ALA A 95 4.37 12.54 2.51
CA ALA A 95 3.51 11.44 2.05
C ALA A 95 4.21 10.08 2.21
N LEU A 96 5.51 10.02 2.02
CA LEU A 96 6.36 8.85 2.24
C LEU A 96 6.77 8.63 3.70
N ALA A 97 6.30 9.46 4.63
CA ALA A 97 6.74 9.45 6.03
C ALA A 97 8.27 9.59 6.20
N HIS A 98 8.92 10.29 5.26
CA HIS A 98 10.33 10.63 5.39
C HIS A 98 10.51 11.77 6.40
N THR A 99 11.57 11.70 7.19
CA THR A 99 11.98 12.84 8.03
C THR A 99 12.62 13.91 7.14
N LEU A 100 12.13 15.13 7.23
CA LEU A 100 12.78 16.27 6.58
C LEU A 100 14.15 16.48 7.25
N ASN A 101 15.22 16.41 6.47
CA ASN A 101 16.59 16.42 6.98
C ASN A 101 17.04 17.80 7.48
N SER A 102 16.30 18.87 7.19
CA SER A 102 16.60 20.23 7.63
C SER A 102 15.83 20.56 8.92
N LYS A 103 16.58 20.88 10.00
CA LYS A 103 15.97 21.41 11.22
C LYS A 103 15.18 22.70 10.98
N VAL A 104 15.56 23.46 9.97
CA VAL A 104 14.89 24.69 9.56
C VAL A 104 13.54 24.36 8.92
N GLU A 105 13.49 23.41 7.95
CA GLU A 105 12.24 22.96 7.33
C GLU A 105 11.29 22.32 8.35
N ALA A 106 11.82 21.54 9.28
CA ALA A 106 11.03 20.94 10.36
C ALA A 106 10.43 21.99 11.31
N ALA A 107 11.11 23.11 11.55
CA ALA A 107 10.61 24.21 12.37
C ALA A 107 9.49 25.02 11.68
N TYR A 108 9.54 25.16 10.34
CA TYR A 108 8.50 25.84 9.58
C TYR A 108 7.25 24.98 9.35
N ASN A 109 7.40 23.65 9.23
CA ASN A 109 6.31 22.72 8.99
C ASN A 109 5.78 22.13 10.30
N ARG A 110 5.04 22.93 11.09
CA ARG A 110 4.40 22.48 12.35
C ARG A 110 3.23 21.52 12.13
N GLY A 111 2.68 21.45 10.91
CA GLY A 111 1.60 20.54 10.51
C GLY A 111 2.10 19.38 9.64
N ASP A 112 1.24 18.41 9.41
CA ASP A 112 1.55 17.26 8.55
C ASP A 112 1.14 17.46 7.07
N LEU A 113 0.78 18.66 6.68
CA LEU A 113 0.35 19.05 5.32
C LEU A 113 -0.75 18.15 4.74
N LEU A 114 -1.67 17.68 5.58
CA LEU A 114 -2.67 16.67 5.23
C LEU A 114 -3.46 17.03 3.96
N ASP A 115 -3.94 18.27 3.85
CA ASP A 115 -4.77 18.69 2.71
C ASP A 115 -3.95 18.74 1.41
N LYS A 116 -2.69 19.19 1.46
CA LYS A 116 -1.79 19.12 0.31
C LYS A 116 -1.48 17.67 -0.08
N ARG A 117 -1.30 16.78 0.91
CA ARG A 117 -1.12 15.35 0.66
C ARG A 117 -2.38 14.68 0.11
N ARG A 118 -3.58 15.18 0.43
CA ARG A 118 -4.82 14.70 -0.21
C ARG A 118 -4.80 14.95 -1.72
N ALA A 119 -4.42 16.15 -2.15
CA ALA A 119 -4.30 16.47 -3.56
C ALA A 119 -3.26 15.57 -4.24
N LEU A 120 -2.05 15.48 -3.69
CA LEU A 120 -0.98 14.62 -4.20
C LEU A 120 -1.42 13.15 -4.32
N MET A 121 -2.07 12.59 -3.30
CA MET A 121 -2.51 11.19 -3.31
C MET A 121 -3.66 10.96 -4.30
N LYS A 122 -4.53 11.96 -4.49
CA LYS A 122 -5.56 11.90 -5.52
C LYS A 122 -4.93 11.83 -6.91
N ASP A 123 -4.01 12.74 -7.22
CA ASP A 123 -3.33 12.78 -8.52
C ASP A 123 -2.55 11.49 -8.78
N TRP A 124 -1.91 10.92 -7.75
CA TRP A 124 -1.26 9.61 -7.84
C TRP A 124 -2.26 8.48 -8.15
N GLY A 125 -3.40 8.45 -7.47
CA GLY A 125 -4.45 7.47 -7.73
C GLY A 125 -4.98 7.56 -9.15
N ASP A 126 -5.22 8.77 -9.63
CA ASP A 126 -5.71 9.03 -11.00
C ASP A 126 -4.65 8.62 -12.04
N PHE A 127 -3.37 8.93 -11.80
CA PHE A 127 -2.26 8.49 -12.64
C PHE A 127 -2.18 6.97 -12.75
N LEU A 128 -2.30 6.26 -11.65
CA LEU A 128 -2.26 4.79 -11.63
C LEU A 128 -3.42 4.19 -12.44
N VAL A 129 -4.63 4.73 -12.31
CA VAL A 129 -5.80 4.25 -13.08
C VAL A 129 -5.64 4.55 -14.56
N ALA A 130 -5.19 5.76 -14.91
CA ALA A 130 -5.00 6.15 -16.32
C ALA A 130 -3.94 5.32 -17.04
N ASN A 131 -2.93 4.84 -16.30
CA ASN A 131 -1.81 4.06 -16.83
C ASN A 131 -1.91 2.56 -16.51
N ALA A 132 -3.00 2.13 -15.85
CA ALA A 132 -3.22 0.72 -15.62
C ALA A 132 -3.38 -0.02 -16.96
N PRO A 133 -2.72 -1.17 -17.16
CA PRO A 133 -2.97 -1.99 -18.31
C PRO A 133 -4.46 -2.36 -18.36
N GLN A 134 -5.07 -2.29 -19.55
CA GLN A 134 -6.44 -2.74 -19.76
C GLN A 134 -6.47 -4.26 -19.64
N VAL A 135 -6.52 -4.77 -18.42
CA VAL A 135 -6.68 -6.20 -18.16
C VAL A 135 -8.15 -6.54 -18.44
N LYS A 136 -8.39 -7.39 -19.42
CA LYS A 136 -9.73 -7.95 -19.66
C LYS A 136 -9.99 -9.02 -18.58
N GLY A 137 -10.78 -8.69 -17.57
CA GLY A 137 -11.14 -9.56 -16.45
C GLY A 137 -11.15 -8.78 -15.13
N GLU A 138 -11.91 -9.25 -14.16
CA GLU A 138 -11.85 -8.68 -12.81
C GLU A 138 -10.51 -9.05 -12.16
N VAL A 139 -9.96 -8.16 -11.32
CA VAL A 139 -8.74 -8.43 -10.55
C VAL A 139 -8.90 -9.69 -9.67
N SER A 140 -10.14 -10.03 -9.29
CA SER A 140 -10.51 -11.29 -8.64
C SER A 140 -10.16 -12.53 -9.46
N ASP A 141 -10.29 -12.48 -10.77
CA ASP A 141 -10.01 -13.61 -11.66
C ASP A 141 -8.51 -13.86 -11.76
N LEU A 142 -7.73 -12.77 -11.87
CA LEU A 142 -6.26 -12.84 -11.83
C LEU A 142 -5.75 -13.35 -10.47
N VAL A 143 -6.35 -12.90 -9.37
CA VAL A 143 -5.97 -13.38 -8.02
C VAL A 143 -6.36 -14.85 -7.84
N SER A 144 -7.46 -15.30 -8.46
CA SER A 144 -7.88 -16.70 -8.43
C SER A 144 -6.98 -17.61 -9.28
N GLU A 145 -6.54 -17.13 -10.44
CA GLU A 145 -5.56 -17.84 -11.28
C GLU A 145 -4.16 -17.86 -10.65
N LEU A 146 -3.76 -16.79 -9.95
CA LEU A 146 -2.46 -16.67 -9.28
C LEU A 146 -2.41 -17.39 -7.93
N ALA A 147 -3.52 -17.93 -7.43
CA ALA A 147 -3.61 -18.77 -6.25
C ALA A 147 -4.14 -20.18 -6.58
N PRO A 148 -3.46 -20.94 -7.44
CA PRO A 148 -3.85 -22.32 -7.65
C PRO A 148 -3.49 -23.11 -6.40
N ASP A 149 -4.51 -23.74 -5.80
CA ASP A 149 -4.39 -24.93 -4.96
C ASP A 149 -3.64 -24.80 -3.62
N ALA A 150 -4.29 -24.16 -2.65
CA ALA A 150 -3.96 -24.38 -1.22
C ALA A 150 -4.57 -25.71 -0.66
N GLY A 151 -5.04 -26.60 -1.54
CA GLY A 151 -5.82 -27.78 -1.17
C GLY A 151 -5.03 -29.10 -1.06
N SER A 152 -3.83 -29.21 -1.60
CA SER A 152 -3.17 -30.53 -1.73
C SER A 152 -2.11 -30.87 -0.68
N ASP A 153 -1.65 -29.93 0.15
CA ASP A 153 -0.56 -30.20 1.12
C ASP A 153 -1.02 -30.50 2.57
N LEU A 154 -2.32 -30.51 2.82
CA LEU A 154 -2.84 -30.85 4.16
C LEU A 154 -2.79 -32.35 4.51
N ALA A 155 -2.40 -33.20 3.57
CA ALA A 155 -2.37 -34.66 3.79
C ALA A 155 -1.04 -35.19 4.40
N LYS A 156 -0.05 -34.32 4.66
CA LYS A 156 1.30 -34.76 5.11
C LYS A 156 1.74 -34.32 6.51
N VAL A 157 0.86 -33.79 7.34
CA VAL A 157 1.20 -33.53 8.74
C VAL A 157 0.61 -34.63 9.60
N GLN A 158 1.39 -35.71 9.81
CA GLN A 158 1.11 -36.69 10.85
C GLN A 158 1.45 -36.06 12.20
N PRO A 159 0.61 -36.23 13.24
CA PRO A 159 0.97 -35.81 14.59
C PRO A 159 2.10 -36.72 15.10
N ALA A 160 3.17 -36.08 15.59
CA ALA A 160 4.19 -36.76 16.34
C ALA A 160 3.62 -37.26 17.68
N ALA A 161 3.91 -38.53 18.00
CA ALA A 161 3.53 -39.23 19.23
C ALA A 161 4.26 -38.63 20.44
#